data_83be4054a102a17c52f5130cfa438d38
#
_entry.id   83be4054a102a17c52f5130cfa438d38
#
_cell.length_a   1.000
_cell.length_b   1.000
_cell.length_c   1.000
_cell.angle_alpha   90.00
_cell.angle_beta   90.00
_cell.angle_gamma   90.00
#
_symmetry.space_group_name_H-M   'P 1'
#
loop_
_entity.id
_entity.type
_entity.pdbx_description
1 polymer ?
#
loop_
_entity_poly.entity_id
_entity_poly.type
_entity_poly.pdbx_seq_one_letter_code
_entity_poly.pdbx_strand_id
1 'polypeptide(L)'
;MELSDIMQKTLDDSIEQISAGDATFLYAESPTSPMHVGSVIIVEGSLKYSDFKKMVAARLHLIPKFRKRLFNVPLNLDYPYWVDDPNFDLDLQLNRIKLPDPSNWKTLREITASIYSAPLDLRRPLWSINFIEGLNDIPQIPKGSVAILTKVHHVMIDGNSGVGILQTLFDKVEKCKDAEPKPPKPYDPEPLPDDLTLLLKSSLSFFKNPFKVPKLLSETVLSVAKSRIANQINPKKDIFKSSFSVPKTIFNESVSAKRTWGTAILSFDRINALRKIMEVSINDVILAICAGAIRMYLFEKDKLPAQPLVANVPISIRTKDSNKLDNQISNMLVQIGTHIENPIKRLEFIQEQTNIGKTKHKTVGAKSLSEMANSVPFGLANLAAGIYSKYNIKDLHRPPFNVTITNVPGPKGLLYLKGHKVVTTFGLAPVLDGFGLIIAAFSYNGQVTITTTSDSNTMPDIGLFSKYIRKSANELEEVVKKNGKRKKTSKTLKYQSAAFFNAFKKYVKNNPNIHKKYKGIYEFQVDLNNKQGYWQMDFTKKDAIIKKIKPKKSNLKIEIDDENLYKLYKGKLLLDELEIQDRIHIKGAAGFKSKFSKFITEFLER
;
A
#
# COMPACT_ATOMS: atom_id res chain seq x y z
N MET A 1 0.10 42.42 29.28
CA MET A 1 0.25 41.85 27.93
C MET A 1 -1.04 42.19 27.19
N GLU A 2 -0.95 43.04 26.18
CA GLU A 2 -2.14 43.51 25.45
C GLU A 2 -2.74 42.39 24.62
N LEU A 3 -4.06 42.43 24.37
CA LEU A 3 -4.79 41.43 23.59
C LEU A 3 -4.19 41.29 22.17
N SER A 4 -3.63 42.39 21.63
CA SER A 4 -2.88 42.44 20.37
C SER A 4 -1.62 41.57 20.37
N ASP A 5 -0.86 41.60 21.47
CA ASP A 5 0.38 40.80 21.61
C ASP A 5 0.07 39.32 21.71
N ILE A 6 -1.03 38.98 22.41
CA ILE A 6 -1.54 37.60 22.49
C ILE A 6 -2.02 37.14 21.13
N MET A 7 -2.75 37.96 20.39
CA MET A 7 -3.23 37.64 19.04
C MET A 7 -2.07 37.49 18.04
N GLN A 8 -1.04 38.37 18.14
CA GLN A 8 0.14 38.31 17.26
C GLN A 8 0.98 37.07 17.54
N LYS A 9 1.17 36.70 18.81
CA LYS A 9 1.83 35.48 19.24
C LYS A 9 1.03 34.22 18.89
N THR A 10 -0.31 34.34 18.84
CA THR A 10 -1.22 33.26 18.43
C THR A 10 -1.18 33.01 16.91
N LEU A 11 -0.85 34.06 16.13
CA LEU A 11 -0.71 33.99 14.68
C LEU A 11 0.70 33.52 14.22
N ASP A 12 1.65 33.41 15.17
CA ASP A 12 2.98 32.88 14.86
C ASP A 12 2.89 31.40 14.49
N ASP A 13 3.20 31.10 13.22
CA ASP A 13 3.16 29.75 12.63
C ASP A 13 4.35 28.86 13.06
N SER A 14 5.10 29.26 14.11
CA SER A 14 6.30 28.57 14.57
C SER A 14 6.03 27.14 15.09
N ILE A 15 4.78 26.82 15.46
CA ILE A 15 4.40 25.53 16.04
C ILE A 15 3.58 24.71 15.03
N GLU A 16 4.13 23.58 14.62
CA GLU A 16 3.48 22.64 13.70
C GLU A 16 2.45 21.78 14.42
N GLN A 17 1.18 21.82 13.99
CA GLN A 17 0.15 20.89 14.46
C GLN A 17 0.22 19.59 13.68
N ILE A 18 -0.02 18.44 14.34
CA ILE A 18 -0.11 17.16 13.64
C ILE A 18 -1.32 17.14 12.70
N SER A 19 -1.19 16.43 11.58
CA SER A 19 -2.32 16.25 10.67
C SER A 19 -3.38 15.30 11.25
N ALA A 20 -4.63 15.42 10.79
CA ALA A 20 -5.69 14.49 11.16
C ALA A 20 -5.35 13.04 10.77
N GLY A 21 -4.66 12.85 9.64
CA GLY A 21 -4.17 11.54 9.20
C GLY A 21 -3.16 10.93 10.17
N ASP A 22 -2.21 11.74 10.64
CA ASP A 22 -1.19 11.29 11.60
C ASP A 22 -1.80 11.03 12.98
N ALA A 23 -2.81 11.81 13.40
CA ALA A 23 -3.51 11.62 14.65
C ALA A 23 -4.22 10.25 14.73
N THR A 24 -4.59 9.64 13.61
CA THR A 24 -5.20 8.30 13.60
C THR A 24 -4.31 7.25 14.24
N PHE A 25 -2.97 7.40 14.13
CA PHE A 25 -2.03 6.50 14.77
C PHE A 25 -2.00 6.66 16.29
N LEU A 26 -2.19 7.86 16.81
CA LEU A 26 -2.32 8.08 18.27
C LEU A 26 -3.62 7.48 18.81
N TYR A 27 -4.72 7.53 18.03
CA TYR A 27 -6.00 6.93 18.44
C TYR A 27 -5.97 5.41 18.41
N ALA A 28 -5.28 4.85 17.42
CA ALA A 28 -5.17 3.41 17.26
C ALA A 28 -4.21 2.79 18.28
N GLU A 29 -3.38 3.61 18.95
CA GLU A 29 -2.42 3.12 19.92
C GLU A 29 -3.11 2.61 21.19
N SER A 30 -2.64 1.44 21.65
CA SER A 30 -3.04 0.84 22.90
C SER A 30 -1.85 0.10 23.53
N PRO A 31 -1.93 -0.32 24.81
CA PRO A 31 -0.86 -1.11 25.43
C PRO A 31 -0.53 -2.42 24.70
N THR A 32 -1.53 -2.99 23.97
CA THR A 32 -1.33 -4.18 23.16
C THR A 32 -1.01 -3.87 21.69
N SER A 33 -1.12 -2.62 21.28
CA SER A 33 -0.93 -2.19 19.88
C SER A 33 -0.15 -0.88 19.81
N PRO A 34 1.16 -0.88 20.18
CA PRO A 34 2.00 0.29 20.00
C PRO A 34 2.13 0.66 18.52
N MET A 35 1.98 1.95 18.20
CA MET A 35 1.91 2.45 16.83
C MET A 35 3.25 2.97 16.32
N HIS A 36 4.30 2.21 16.50
CA HIS A 36 5.61 2.52 15.93
C HIS A 36 5.97 1.57 14.78
N VAL A 37 6.71 2.08 13.84
CA VAL A 37 7.43 1.32 12.82
C VAL A 37 8.90 1.21 13.21
N GLY A 38 9.60 0.25 12.65
CA GLY A 38 11.00 0.08 12.93
C GLY A 38 11.73 -0.67 11.83
N SER A 39 13.02 -0.78 12.01
CA SER A 39 13.85 -1.62 11.16
C SER A 39 15.01 -2.21 11.95
N VAL A 40 15.37 -3.45 11.61
CA VAL A 40 16.61 -4.07 12.05
C VAL A 40 17.58 -3.99 10.88
N ILE A 41 18.61 -3.18 11.02
CA ILE A 41 19.62 -2.89 10.00
C ILE A 41 20.90 -3.59 10.38
N ILE A 42 21.42 -4.45 9.52
CA ILE A 42 22.68 -5.15 9.76
C ILE A 42 23.81 -4.38 9.08
N VAL A 43 24.82 -4.02 9.85
CA VAL A 43 26.01 -3.30 9.41
C VAL A 43 27.24 -4.19 9.62
N GLU A 44 28.05 -4.36 8.59
CA GLU A 44 29.23 -5.22 8.65
C GLU A 44 30.38 -4.58 9.44
N GLY A 45 31.21 -5.42 10.03
CA GLY A 45 32.42 -5.01 10.75
C GLY A 45 32.15 -4.47 12.16
N SER A 46 33.24 -4.14 12.84
CA SER A 46 33.21 -3.77 14.25
C SER A 46 32.99 -2.27 14.44
N LEU A 47 31.85 -1.77 14.01
CA LEU A 47 31.44 -0.39 14.28
C LEU A 47 31.37 -0.17 15.80
N LYS A 48 32.09 0.86 16.30
CA LYS A 48 32.07 1.18 17.73
C LYS A 48 30.84 2.02 18.08
N TYR A 49 30.20 1.72 19.21
CA TYR A 49 29.06 2.50 19.70
C TYR A 49 29.40 4.00 19.89
N SER A 50 30.61 4.30 20.39
CA SER A 50 31.06 5.69 20.55
C SER A 50 31.07 6.48 19.24
N ASP A 51 31.50 5.84 18.15
CA ASP A 51 31.57 6.50 16.83
C ASP A 51 30.18 6.63 16.21
N PHE A 52 29.33 5.62 16.41
CA PHE A 52 27.93 5.67 16.06
C PHE A 52 27.20 6.81 16.78
N LYS A 53 27.33 6.91 18.12
CA LYS A 53 26.71 7.97 18.91
C LYS A 53 27.17 9.38 18.48
N LYS A 54 28.48 9.58 18.25
CA LYS A 54 29.03 10.84 17.75
C LYS A 54 28.44 11.21 16.38
N MET A 55 28.31 10.26 15.48
CA MET A 55 27.71 10.48 14.17
C MET A 55 26.23 10.87 14.28
N VAL A 56 25.43 10.15 15.09
CA VAL A 56 24.02 10.52 15.29
C VAL A 56 23.90 11.92 15.87
N ALA A 57 24.69 12.24 16.90
CA ALA A 57 24.73 13.58 17.50
C ALA A 57 25.05 14.69 16.47
N ALA A 58 26.04 14.45 15.60
CA ALA A 58 26.44 15.39 14.57
C ALA A 58 25.34 15.61 13.48
N ARG A 59 24.54 14.59 13.18
CA ARG A 59 23.50 14.63 12.12
C ARG A 59 22.12 14.98 12.64
N LEU A 60 21.90 15.03 13.92
CA LEU A 60 20.59 15.21 14.53
C LEU A 60 19.92 16.55 14.14
N HIS A 61 20.72 17.60 13.92
CA HIS A 61 20.22 18.90 13.49
C HIS A 61 19.64 18.89 12.06
N LEU A 62 19.98 17.88 11.25
CA LEU A 62 19.43 17.65 9.90
C LEU A 62 18.02 17.03 9.96
N ILE A 63 17.57 16.59 11.14
CA ILE A 63 16.27 16.00 11.39
C ILE A 63 15.62 16.70 12.59
N PRO A 64 15.18 17.97 12.45
CA PRO A 64 14.68 18.77 13.58
C PRO A 64 13.57 18.08 14.37
N LYS A 65 12.69 17.33 13.71
CA LYS A 65 11.59 16.58 14.33
C LYS A 65 12.06 15.56 15.38
N PHE A 66 13.33 15.11 15.32
CA PHE A 66 13.87 14.18 16.31
C PHE A 66 14.19 14.82 17.67
N ARG A 67 14.14 16.14 17.77
CA ARG A 67 14.26 16.88 19.03
C ARG A 67 12.93 17.41 19.52
N LYS A 68 11.83 17.13 18.80
CA LYS A 68 10.48 17.56 19.14
C LYS A 68 9.70 16.46 19.84
N ARG A 69 8.79 16.85 20.71
CA ARG A 69 7.81 15.97 21.35
C ARG A 69 6.38 16.48 21.10
N LEU A 70 5.42 15.61 21.34
CA LEU A 70 4.02 16.01 21.28
C LEU A 70 3.63 16.84 22.52
N PHE A 71 2.86 17.87 22.29
CA PHE A 71 2.28 18.70 23.32
C PHE A 71 0.77 18.77 23.10
N ASN A 72 0.02 18.23 24.07
CA ASN A 72 -1.43 18.14 23.96
C ASN A 72 -2.08 19.48 24.25
N VAL A 73 -3.12 19.80 23.51
CA VAL A 73 -4.01 20.92 23.81
C VAL A 73 -4.80 20.61 25.10
N PRO A 74 -4.96 21.57 26.03
CA PRO A 74 -5.77 21.37 27.22
C PRO A 74 -7.14 20.78 26.89
N LEU A 75 -7.61 19.84 27.73
CA LEU A 75 -8.86 19.09 27.54
C LEU A 75 -8.94 18.29 26.23
N ASN A 76 -7.85 18.11 25.51
CA ASN A 76 -7.81 17.45 24.18
C ASN A 76 -8.81 18.07 23.19
N LEU A 77 -8.97 19.39 23.21
CA LEU A 77 -9.92 20.10 22.35
C LEU A 77 -9.49 20.13 20.89
N ASP A 78 -8.19 19.94 20.61
CA ASP A 78 -7.64 19.96 19.26
C ASP A 78 -6.48 18.95 19.15
N TYR A 79 -5.94 18.78 17.92
CA TYR A 79 -4.78 17.93 17.67
C TYR A 79 -3.54 18.44 18.41
N PRO A 80 -2.67 17.53 18.90
CA PRO A 80 -1.39 17.90 19.49
C PRO A 80 -0.49 18.70 18.54
N TYR A 81 0.44 19.44 19.14
CA TYR A 81 1.45 20.21 18.45
C TYR A 81 2.84 19.60 18.64
N TRP A 82 3.71 19.77 17.65
CA TRP A 82 5.13 19.45 17.76
C TRP A 82 5.83 20.64 18.40
N VAL A 83 6.40 20.43 19.58
CA VAL A 83 7.20 21.43 20.30
C VAL A 83 8.61 20.91 20.53
N ASP A 84 9.59 21.81 20.62
CA ASP A 84 10.94 21.43 21.00
C ASP A 84 10.93 20.82 22.41
N ASP A 85 11.70 19.75 22.60
CA ASP A 85 11.85 19.16 23.93
C ASP A 85 12.96 19.88 24.70
N PRO A 86 12.61 20.67 25.74
CA PRO A 86 13.61 21.42 26.51
C PRO A 86 14.56 20.50 27.30
N ASN A 87 14.17 19.26 27.52
CA ASN A 87 14.95 18.25 28.23
C ASN A 87 15.47 17.15 27.30
N PHE A 88 15.68 17.50 26.00
CA PHE A 88 16.18 16.54 25.04
C PHE A 88 17.54 15.98 25.47
N ASP A 89 17.59 14.67 25.67
CA ASP A 89 18.82 13.93 25.95
C ASP A 89 18.98 12.78 24.97
N LEU A 90 20.07 12.79 24.18
CA LEU A 90 20.37 11.76 23.22
C LEU A 90 20.61 10.39 23.89
N ASP A 91 21.11 10.37 25.11
CA ASP A 91 21.37 9.13 25.84
C ASP A 91 20.09 8.38 26.23
N LEU A 92 18.95 9.08 26.27
CA LEU A 92 17.65 8.44 26.48
C LEU A 92 17.08 7.84 25.20
N GLN A 93 17.61 8.23 24.03
CA GLN A 93 17.17 7.76 22.72
C GLN A 93 18.05 6.65 22.15
N LEU A 94 19.30 6.54 22.63
CA LEU A 94 20.30 5.58 22.15
C LEU A 94 20.62 4.55 23.23
N ASN A 95 20.38 3.27 22.92
CA ASN A 95 20.71 2.18 23.82
C ASN A 95 21.81 1.30 23.23
N ARG A 96 22.72 0.79 24.09
CA ARG A 96 23.75 -0.17 23.71
C ARG A 96 23.43 -1.52 24.32
N ILE A 97 23.43 -2.56 23.51
CA ILE A 97 23.10 -3.93 23.91
C ILE A 97 24.15 -4.88 23.36
N LYS A 98 24.64 -5.77 24.18
CA LYS A 98 25.46 -6.91 23.76
C LYS A 98 24.58 -8.11 23.56
N LEU A 99 24.62 -8.73 22.36
CA LEU A 99 23.88 -9.94 22.07
C LEU A 99 24.41 -11.09 22.94
N PRO A 100 23.58 -11.76 23.74
CA PRO A 100 24.05 -12.90 24.56
C PRO A 100 24.29 -14.13 23.67
N ASP A 101 25.06 -15.05 24.19
CA ASP A 101 25.29 -16.34 23.55
C ASP A 101 24.08 -17.28 23.71
N PRO A 102 23.76 -18.10 22.70
CA PRO A 102 24.35 -18.10 21.36
C PRO A 102 23.87 -16.88 20.55
N SER A 103 24.82 -16.16 19.96
CA SER A 103 24.61 -14.89 19.23
C SER A 103 24.06 -15.14 17.82
N ASN A 104 23.00 -15.95 17.70
CA ASN A 104 22.39 -16.41 16.46
C ASN A 104 21.11 -15.64 16.09
N TRP A 105 20.51 -15.98 14.93
CA TRP A 105 19.28 -15.37 14.45
C TRP A 105 18.11 -15.45 15.42
N LYS A 106 17.99 -16.52 16.19
CA LYS A 106 16.91 -16.70 17.17
C LYS A 106 17.04 -15.68 18.28
N THR A 107 18.22 -15.59 18.89
CA THR A 107 18.52 -14.64 19.97
C THR A 107 18.36 -13.19 19.54
N LEU A 108 18.85 -12.83 18.33
CA LEU A 108 18.67 -11.49 17.78
C LEU A 108 17.19 -11.14 17.60
N ARG A 109 16.39 -12.05 17.07
CA ARG A 109 14.96 -11.83 16.89
C ARG A 109 14.21 -11.69 18.21
N GLU A 110 14.52 -12.51 19.20
CA GLU A 110 13.87 -12.46 20.51
C GLU A 110 14.15 -11.14 21.22
N ILE A 111 15.40 -10.69 21.23
CA ILE A 111 15.78 -9.41 21.84
C ILE A 111 15.14 -8.24 21.11
N THR A 112 15.27 -8.20 19.79
CA THR A 112 14.70 -7.11 19.00
C THR A 112 13.18 -7.11 19.05
N ALA A 113 12.52 -8.26 19.10
CA ALA A 113 11.08 -8.38 19.29
C ALA A 113 10.65 -7.86 20.68
N SER A 114 11.39 -8.19 21.74
CA SER A 114 11.13 -7.69 23.09
C SER A 114 11.21 -6.17 23.16
N ILE A 115 12.28 -5.58 22.61
CA ILE A 115 12.46 -4.12 22.56
C ILE A 115 11.37 -3.47 21.71
N TYR A 116 11.04 -4.09 20.56
CA TYR A 116 10.01 -3.59 19.67
C TYR A 116 8.60 -3.69 20.25
N SER A 117 8.35 -4.60 21.18
CA SER A 117 7.06 -4.76 21.89
C SER A 117 6.77 -3.60 22.85
N ALA A 118 7.80 -3.01 23.44
CA ALA A 118 7.61 -1.92 24.41
C ALA A 118 7.12 -0.63 23.70
N PRO A 119 6.08 0.05 24.19
CA PRO A 119 5.64 1.33 23.63
C PRO A 119 6.72 2.41 23.79
N LEU A 120 6.60 3.49 23.02
CA LEU A 120 7.38 4.72 23.20
C LEU A 120 6.68 5.63 24.22
N ASP A 121 7.44 6.38 25.01
CA ASP A 121 6.86 7.38 25.93
C ASP A 121 6.41 8.61 25.12
N LEU A 122 5.09 8.83 25.03
CA LEU A 122 4.51 9.94 24.27
C LEU A 122 4.88 11.34 24.80
N ARG A 123 5.47 11.43 25.99
CA ARG A 123 5.93 12.69 26.59
C ARG A 123 7.34 13.09 26.14
N ARG A 124 8.03 12.26 25.35
CA ARG A 124 9.39 12.42 24.87
C ARG A 124 9.41 12.40 23.34
N PRO A 125 10.55 12.71 22.70
CA PRO A 125 10.72 12.48 21.27
C PRO A 125 10.43 11.01 20.93
N LEU A 126 9.54 10.80 19.95
CA LEU A 126 8.89 9.52 19.72
C LEU A 126 9.73 8.57 18.85
N TRP A 127 10.98 8.38 19.21
CA TRP A 127 11.89 7.45 18.54
C TRP A 127 12.91 6.86 19.52
N SER A 128 13.48 5.73 19.17
CA SER A 128 14.66 5.16 19.85
C SER A 128 15.50 4.35 18.88
N ILE A 129 16.79 4.28 19.12
CA ILE A 129 17.74 3.46 18.37
C ILE A 129 18.50 2.58 19.35
N ASN A 130 18.49 1.27 19.08
CA ASN A 130 19.19 0.28 19.89
C ASN A 130 20.34 -0.29 19.06
N PHE A 131 21.57 -0.07 19.52
CA PHE A 131 22.80 -0.57 18.93
C PHE A 131 23.15 -1.92 19.55
N ILE A 132 23.06 -2.98 18.75
CA ILE A 132 23.22 -4.37 19.20
C ILE A 132 24.50 -4.91 18.60
N GLU A 133 25.49 -5.19 19.44
CA GLU A 133 26.81 -5.72 19.05
C GLU A 133 26.94 -7.20 19.32
N GLY A 134 27.92 -7.86 18.68
CA GLY A 134 28.25 -9.25 18.94
C GLY A 134 27.50 -10.25 18.05
N LEU A 135 27.19 -9.90 16.80
CA LEU A 135 26.56 -10.81 15.84
C LEU A 135 27.63 -11.77 15.26
N ASN A 136 27.99 -12.83 16.01
CA ASN A 136 29.07 -13.73 15.64
C ASN A 136 28.61 -15.06 15.05
N ASP A 137 27.43 -15.56 15.43
CA ASP A 137 26.94 -16.90 15.07
C ASP A 137 25.77 -16.84 14.07
N ILE A 138 25.69 -15.76 13.30
CA ILE A 138 24.66 -15.59 12.29
C ILE A 138 25.24 -15.96 10.91
N PRO A 139 24.80 -17.07 10.31
CA PRO A 139 25.21 -17.44 8.97
C PRO A 139 24.95 -16.31 7.97
N GLN A 140 25.85 -16.11 7.01
CA GLN A 140 25.75 -15.12 5.92
C GLN A 140 25.96 -13.65 6.36
N ILE A 141 26.27 -13.42 7.62
CA ILE A 141 26.64 -12.11 8.15
C ILE A 141 28.11 -12.17 8.60
N PRO A 142 28.96 -11.21 8.23
CA PRO A 142 30.34 -11.17 8.69
C PRO A 142 30.42 -11.12 10.22
N LYS A 143 31.35 -11.87 10.82
CA LYS A 143 31.58 -11.85 12.27
C LYS A 143 31.93 -10.43 12.75
N GLY A 144 31.48 -10.08 13.95
CA GLY A 144 31.68 -8.74 14.49
C GLY A 144 30.72 -7.68 13.94
N SER A 145 29.77 -8.07 13.09
CA SER A 145 28.72 -7.16 12.61
C SER A 145 27.85 -6.67 13.77
N VAL A 146 27.17 -5.55 13.55
CA VAL A 146 26.24 -4.97 14.50
C VAL A 146 24.84 -4.89 13.89
N ALA A 147 23.81 -4.98 14.73
CA ALA A 147 22.44 -4.71 14.34
C ALA A 147 21.98 -3.38 14.95
N ILE A 148 21.33 -2.56 14.16
CA ILE A 148 20.72 -1.31 14.60
C ILE A 148 19.21 -1.48 14.52
N LEU A 149 18.54 -1.58 15.68
CA LEU A 149 17.10 -1.58 15.76
C LEU A 149 16.61 -0.14 15.93
N THR A 150 15.91 0.36 14.95
CA THR A 150 15.23 1.66 15.02
C THR A 150 13.77 1.48 15.39
N LYS A 151 13.25 2.38 16.20
CA LYS A 151 11.81 2.52 16.48
C LYS A 151 11.44 3.97 16.31
N VAL A 152 10.41 4.25 15.54
CA VAL A 152 9.87 5.60 15.33
C VAL A 152 8.36 5.50 15.33
N HIS A 153 7.69 6.32 16.13
CA HIS A 153 6.24 6.35 16.15
C HIS A 153 5.70 6.79 14.80
N HIS A 154 4.63 6.16 14.33
CA HIS A 154 4.10 6.41 12.99
C HIS A 154 3.67 7.86 12.78
N VAL A 155 3.27 8.57 13.84
CA VAL A 155 2.93 10.01 13.81
C VAL A 155 4.11 10.91 13.41
N MET A 156 5.36 10.47 13.58
CA MET A 156 6.56 11.21 13.14
C MET A 156 6.90 11.03 11.67
N ILE A 157 6.33 9.99 11.05
CA ILE A 157 6.68 9.58 9.69
C ILE A 157 5.53 9.95 8.77
N ASP A 158 5.58 11.15 8.21
CA ASP A 158 4.85 11.42 6.99
C ASP A 158 5.47 10.58 5.87
N GLY A 159 4.68 10.00 5.01
CA GLY A 159 5.08 8.91 4.11
C GLY A 159 6.37 9.10 3.26
N ASN A 160 6.97 10.31 3.20
CA ASN A 160 8.29 10.56 2.58
C ASN A 160 9.42 10.63 3.60
N SER A 161 9.15 10.99 4.85
CA SER A 161 10.16 11.25 5.86
C SER A 161 10.83 9.98 6.38
N GLY A 162 10.14 8.84 6.42
CA GLY A 162 10.73 7.60 6.93
C GLY A 162 11.96 7.13 6.13
N VAL A 163 11.91 7.23 4.80
CA VAL A 163 13.06 6.93 3.93
C VAL A 163 14.09 8.06 4.01
N GLY A 164 13.67 9.32 4.11
CA GLY A 164 14.54 10.49 4.25
C GLY A 164 15.34 10.48 5.54
N ILE A 165 14.71 10.12 6.67
CA ILE A 165 15.37 10.00 7.98
C ILE A 165 16.50 8.98 7.92
N LEU A 166 16.25 7.80 7.37
CA LEU A 166 17.29 6.78 7.18
C LEU A 166 18.40 7.28 6.24
N GLN A 167 18.04 7.98 5.15
CA GLN A 167 19.04 8.53 4.21
C GLN A 167 19.95 9.58 4.85
N THR A 168 19.45 10.34 5.82
CA THR A 168 20.24 11.34 6.54
C THR A 168 21.27 10.70 7.47
N LEU A 169 20.94 9.55 8.04
CA LEU A 169 21.86 8.83 8.93
C LEU A 169 22.89 7.99 8.18
N PHE A 170 22.69 7.67 6.90
CA PHE A 170 23.59 6.80 6.12
C PHE A 170 24.35 7.55 5.06
N ASP A 171 25.59 7.11 4.82
CA ASP A 171 26.46 7.58 3.75
C ASP A 171 26.21 6.78 2.47
N LYS A 172 26.34 7.43 1.31
CA LYS A 172 26.24 6.78 -0.02
C LYS A 172 27.58 6.29 -0.55
N VAL A 173 28.65 6.59 0.14
CA VAL A 173 30.03 6.22 -0.20
C VAL A 173 30.73 5.62 1.01
N GLU A 174 31.63 4.66 0.77
CA GLU A 174 32.35 3.95 1.83
C GLU A 174 33.25 4.89 2.63
N LYS A 175 34.00 5.75 1.93
CA LYS A 175 34.89 6.76 2.56
C LYS A 175 34.25 8.12 2.38
N CYS A 176 33.54 8.58 3.37
CA CYS A 176 33.11 9.96 3.41
C CYS A 176 34.38 10.82 3.70
N LYS A 177 34.79 11.64 2.72
CA LYS A 177 35.92 12.56 2.85
C LYS A 177 35.54 13.80 3.66
N ASP A 178 34.24 14.08 3.71
CA ASP A 178 33.75 15.25 4.39
C ASP A 178 33.66 15.01 5.90
N ALA A 179 34.01 16.03 6.67
CA ALA A 179 33.74 16.02 8.11
C ALA A 179 32.27 15.89 8.40
N GLU A 180 31.91 15.27 9.53
CA GLU A 180 30.51 15.23 9.96
C GLU A 180 29.94 16.66 10.00
N PRO A 181 28.71 16.86 9.52
CA PRO A 181 28.10 18.18 9.51
C PRO A 181 28.03 18.74 10.92
N LYS A 182 28.48 19.97 11.10
CA LYS A 182 28.38 20.66 12.38
C LYS A 182 27.07 21.42 12.45
N PRO A 183 26.34 21.38 13.59
CA PRO A 183 25.16 22.21 13.76
C PRO A 183 25.56 23.69 13.66
N PRO A 184 24.75 24.53 13.00
CA PRO A 184 25.05 25.95 12.85
C PRO A 184 25.06 26.69 14.19
N LYS A 185 24.28 26.21 15.15
CA LYS A 185 24.18 26.73 16.53
C LYS A 185 24.01 25.56 17.50
N PRO A 186 24.37 25.75 18.80
CA PRO A 186 23.94 24.83 19.85
C PRO A 186 22.42 24.67 19.85
N TYR A 187 21.95 23.54 20.36
CA TYR A 187 20.50 23.32 20.52
C TYR A 187 19.97 24.28 21.59
N ASP A 188 19.07 25.15 21.17
CA ASP A 188 18.38 26.13 22.00
C ASP A 188 16.88 25.90 21.75
N PRO A 189 16.19 25.20 22.65
CA PRO A 189 14.77 24.85 22.46
C PRO A 189 13.90 26.08 22.59
N GLU A 190 12.90 26.19 21.71
CA GLU A 190 11.88 27.24 21.84
C GLU A 190 11.09 27.06 23.13
N PRO A 191 10.66 28.16 23.77
CA PRO A 191 9.80 28.10 24.95
C PRO A 191 8.51 27.32 24.65
N LEU A 192 8.07 26.51 25.62
CA LEU A 192 6.80 25.81 25.49
C LEU A 192 5.65 26.80 25.39
N PRO A 193 4.67 26.54 24.52
CA PRO A 193 3.46 27.38 24.45
C PRO A 193 2.67 27.31 25.77
N ASP A 194 2.13 28.41 26.21
CA ASP A 194 1.22 28.42 27.35
C ASP A 194 -0.18 27.86 26.98
N ASP A 195 -0.90 27.38 27.97
CA ASP A 195 -2.22 26.75 27.80
C ASP A 195 -3.24 27.71 27.19
N LEU A 196 -3.16 29.03 27.51
CA LEU A 196 -4.06 30.03 26.97
C LEU A 196 -3.83 30.25 25.47
N THR A 197 -2.57 30.30 25.04
CA THR A 197 -2.20 30.42 23.62
C THR A 197 -2.74 29.21 22.83
N LEU A 198 -2.61 27.97 23.36
CA LEU A 198 -3.14 26.79 22.72
C LEU A 198 -4.66 26.76 22.65
N LEU A 199 -5.34 27.18 23.73
CA LEU A 199 -6.79 27.27 23.74
C LEU A 199 -7.30 28.33 22.75
N LEU A 200 -6.62 29.47 22.62
CA LEU A 200 -6.96 30.50 21.65
C LEU A 200 -6.73 30.02 20.20
N LYS A 201 -5.62 29.35 19.92
CA LYS A 201 -5.37 28.72 18.60
C LYS A 201 -6.47 27.70 18.25
N SER A 202 -6.85 26.85 19.18
CA SER A 202 -7.94 25.88 19.01
C SER A 202 -9.28 26.55 18.77
N SER A 203 -9.58 27.60 19.56
CA SER A 203 -10.81 28.39 19.42
C SER A 203 -10.88 29.08 18.06
N LEU A 204 -9.79 29.69 17.59
CA LEU A 204 -9.71 30.32 16.27
C LEU A 204 -9.86 29.28 15.13
N SER A 205 -9.29 28.09 15.28
CA SER A 205 -9.50 26.99 14.34
C SER A 205 -10.97 26.58 14.28
N PHE A 206 -11.66 26.54 15.41
CA PHE A 206 -13.09 26.28 15.52
C PHE A 206 -13.94 27.39 14.90
N PHE A 207 -13.59 28.65 15.16
CA PHE A 207 -14.31 29.81 14.60
C PHE A 207 -14.09 30.00 13.09
N LYS A 208 -12.94 29.63 12.56
CA LYS A 208 -12.70 29.63 11.10
C LYS A 208 -13.60 28.63 10.35
N ASN A 209 -14.13 27.60 11.05
CA ASN A 209 -14.99 26.60 10.46
C ASN A 209 -16.12 26.15 11.40
N PRO A 210 -17.01 27.07 11.89
CA PRO A 210 -18.01 26.75 12.92
C PRO A 210 -19.08 25.75 12.44
N PHE A 211 -19.28 25.62 11.12
CA PHE A 211 -20.26 24.73 10.52
C PHE A 211 -19.73 23.33 10.18
N LYS A 212 -18.42 23.05 10.39
CA LYS A 212 -17.88 21.72 10.11
C LYS A 212 -18.47 20.65 11.05
N VAL A 213 -18.62 20.94 12.33
CA VAL A 213 -19.07 19.97 13.33
C VAL A 213 -20.57 19.67 13.24
N PRO A 214 -21.48 20.66 13.20
CA PRO A 214 -22.92 20.39 13.06
C PRO A 214 -23.26 19.75 11.72
N LYS A 215 -22.65 20.20 10.63
CA LYS A 215 -22.86 19.65 9.29
C LYS A 215 -22.38 18.19 9.18
N LEU A 216 -21.25 17.87 9.79
CA LEU A 216 -20.70 16.50 9.80
C LEU A 216 -21.49 15.57 10.72
N LEU A 217 -21.89 16.02 11.91
CA LEU A 217 -22.77 15.25 12.77
C LEU A 217 -24.10 14.97 12.06
N SER A 218 -24.70 15.97 11.41
CA SER A 218 -25.93 15.79 10.65
C SER A 218 -25.75 14.90 9.42
N GLU A 219 -24.68 15.07 8.65
CA GLU A 219 -24.39 14.24 7.47
C GLU A 219 -24.01 12.81 7.86
N THR A 220 -23.25 12.61 8.94
CA THR A 220 -22.88 11.26 9.43
C THR A 220 -24.08 10.57 10.04
N VAL A 221 -24.87 11.22 10.88
CA VAL A 221 -26.13 10.66 11.43
C VAL A 221 -27.14 10.43 10.30
N LEU A 222 -27.26 11.37 9.35
CA LEU A 222 -28.15 11.24 8.20
C LEU A 222 -27.67 10.13 7.24
N SER A 223 -26.36 9.98 7.02
CA SER A 223 -25.80 8.92 6.18
C SER A 223 -25.97 7.54 6.81
N VAL A 224 -25.75 7.42 8.13
CA VAL A 224 -26.02 6.18 8.89
C VAL A 224 -27.52 5.87 8.93
N ALA A 225 -28.36 6.85 9.15
CA ALA A 225 -29.83 6.69 9.11
C ALA A 225 -30.31 6.37 7.70
N LYS A 226 -29.85 7.09 6.67
CA LYS A 226 -30.14 6.79 5.26
C LYS A 226 -29.63 5.41 4.85
N SER A 227 -28.45 5.00 5.31
CA SER A 227 -27.90 3.67 5.07
C SER A 227 -28.77 2.57 5.73
N ARG A 228 -29.26 2.79 6.96
CA ARG A 228 -30.19 1.86 7.61
C ARG A 228 -31.55 1.79 6.91
N ILE A 229 -32.11 2.92 6.49
CA ILE A 229 -33.38 2.98 5.75
C ILE A 229 -33.23 2.40 4.34
N ALA A 230 -32.14 2.70 3.64
CA ALA A 230 -31.84 2.13 2.33
C ALA A 230 -31.59 0.63 2.38
N ASN A 231 -30.99 0.12 3.46
CA ASN A 231 -30.81 -1.32 3.68
C ASN A 231 -32.11 -2.05 4.01
N GLN A 232 -33.10 -1.38 4.61
CA GLN A 232 -34.44 -1.93 4.79
C GLN A 232 -35.28 -1.94 3.50
N ILE A 233 -35.06 -0.94 2.62
CA ILE A 233 -35.84 -0.77 1.37
C ILE A 233 -35.20 -1.51 0.19
N ASN A 234 -33.88 -1.68 0.18
CA ASN A 234 -33.19 -2.36 -0.93
C ASN A 234 -31.88 -3.05 -0.48
N PRO A 235 -31.94 -4.30 0.01
CA PRO A 235 -30.78 -5.02 0.56
C PRO A 235 -29.68 -5.31 -0.47
N LYS A 236 -29.86 -4.94 -1.76
CA LYS A 236 -28.90 -5.16 -2.85
C LYS A 236 -27.98 -3.97 -3.16
N LYS A 237 -28.17 -2.81 -2.50
CA LYS A 237 -27.34 -1.60 -2.72
C LYS A 237 -26.56 -1.18 -1.48
N ASP A 238 -25.76 -2.08 -0.94
CA ASP A 238 -24.74 -1.72 0.05
C ASP A 238 -23.55 -1.06 -0.67
N ILE A 239 -23.49 0.27 -0.62
CA ILE A 239 -22.37 1.08 -1.16
C ILE A 239 -21.06 0.77 -0.40
N PHE A 240 -21.15 0.19 0.82
CA PHE A 240 -20.05 -0.33 1.63
C PHE A 240 -19.85 -1.85 1.56
N LYS A 241 -20.63 -2.58 0.75
CA LYS A 241 -20.23 -3.96 0.46
C LYS A 241 -18.91 -3.90 -0.28
N SER A 242 -17.81 -4.20 0.43
CA SER A 242 -16.60 -4.60 -0.24
C SER A 242 -17.05 -5.66 -1.26
N SER A 243 -16.66 -5.49 -2.52
CA SER A 243 -17.03 -6.42 -3.60
C SER A 243 -16.61 -7.86 -3.30
N PHE A 244 -16.08 -8.13 -2.11
CA PHE A 244 -15.53 -9.39 -1.65
C PHE A 244 -16.08 -9.73 -0.26
N SER A 245 -16.49 -10.98 -0.10
CA SER A 245 -16.71 -11.57 1.22
C SER A 245 -15.33 -11.91 1.82
N VAL A 246 -14.85 -11.11 2.78
CA VAL A 246 -13.57 -11.35 3.47
C VAL A 246 -13.80 -12.42 4.54
N PRO A 247 -13.13 -13.59 4.47
CA PRO A 247 -13.24 -14.61 5.51
C PRO A 247 -12.53 -14.17 6.79
N LYS A 248 -13.09 -14.47 7.97
CA LYS A 248 -12.38 -14.28 9.25
C LYS A 248 -11.30 -15.36 9.38
N THR A 249 -10.10 -14.97 9.81
CA THR A 249 -8.95 -15.88 10.03
C THR A 249 -8.31 -15.57 11.37
N ILE A 250 -7.32 -16.37 11.79
CA ILE A 250 -6.50 -16.12 12.99
C ILE A 250 -5.82 -14.74 12.96
N PHE A 251 -5.59 -14.17 11.79
CA PHE A 251 -4.99 -12.84 11.64
C PHE A 251 -5.96 -11.70 11.97
N ASN A 252 -7.25 -12.01 12.12
CA ASN A 252 -8.30 -11.05 12.43
C ASN A 252 -8.77 -11.13 13.88
N GLU A 253 -7.98 -11.76 14.74
CA GLU A 253 -8.22 -11.84 16.18
C GLU A 253 -7.55 -10.67 16.93
N SER A 254 -7.73 -10.61 18.25
CA SER A 254 -7.04 -9.65 19.09
C SER A 254 -5.56 -9.98 19.19
N VAL A 255 -4.72 -8.96 19.17
CA VAL A 255 -3.28 -9.12 19.31
C VAL A 255 -2.84 -9.04 20.78
N SER A 256 -1.78 -9.76 21.11
CA SER A 256 -1.09 -9.63 22.39
C SER A 256 -0.06 -8.50 22.36
N ALA A 257 0.40 -8.04 23.53
CA ALA A 257 1.46 -7.02 23.61
C ALA A 257 2.83 -7.53 23.10
N LYS A 258 3.07 -8.84 23.14
CA LYS A 258 4.36 -9.45 22.79
C LYS A 258 4.48 -9.64 21.28
N ARG A 259 5.29 -8.81 20.62
CA ARG A 259 5.58 -8.91 19.18
C ARG A 259 6.46 -10.10 18.86
N THR A 260 6.25 -10.64 17.65
CA THR A 260 7.13 -11.60 17.01
C THR A 260 7.43 -11.12 15.59
N TRP A 261 8.60 -11.43 15.06
CA TRP A 261 8.93 -11.17 13.68
C TRP A 261 9.80 -12.27 13.08
N GLY A 262 9.68 -12.43 11.78
CA GLY A 262 10.48 -13.37 11.02
C GLY A 262 10.77 -12.82 9.63
N THR A 263 11.79 -13.37 8.97
CA THR A 263 12.19 -12.86 7.65
C THR A 263 12.65 -13.97 6.73
N ALA A 264 12.48 -13.73 5.44
CA ALA A 264 13.13 -14.48 4.38
C ALA A 264 13.88 -13.51 3.46
N ILE A 265 15.12 -13.82 3.16
CA ILE A 265 15.96 -13.07 2.22
C ILE A 265 15.91 -13.82 0.89
N LEU A 266 15.50 -13.13 -0.16
CA LEU A 266 15.40 -13.66 -1.53
C LEU A 266 16.30 -12.84 -2.46
N SER A 267 16.81 -13.45 -3.54
CA SER A 267 17.54 -12.72 -4.58
C SER A 267 16.58 -11.85 -5.38
N PHE A 268 16.91 -10.57 -5.55
CA PHE A 268 16.18 -9.66 -6.43
C PHE A 268 16.18 -10.15 -7.88
N ASP A 269 17.32 -10.68 -8.36
CA ASP A 269 17.43 -11.17 -9.72
C ASP A 269 16.49 -12.36 -10.00
N ARG A 270 16.31 -13.25 -9.01
CA ARG A 270 15.34 -14.35 -9.11
C ARG A 270 13.92 -13.84 -9.27
N ILE A 271 13.50 -12.88 -8.44
CA ILE A 271 12.18 -12.25 -8.52
C ILE A 271 12.00 -11.50 -9.85
N ASN A 272 13.03 -10.78 -10.28
CA ASN A 272 13.03 -10.05 -11.55
C ASN A 272 12.99 -10.99 -12.77
N ALA A 273 13.64 -12.13 -12.71
CA ALA A 273 13.55 -13.16 -13.75
C ALA A 273 12.12 -13.73 -13.84
N LEU A 274 11.50 -14.06 -12.71
CA LEU A 274 10.12 -14.56 -12.65
C LEU A 274 9.14 -13.55 -13.26
N ARG A 275 9.23 -12.27 -12.89
CA ARG A 275 8.34 -11.25 -13.44
C ARG A 275 8.49 -11.08 -14.95
N LYS A 276 9.73 -11.19 -15.48
CA LYS A 276 9.99 -11.11 -16.93
C LYS A 276 9.39 -12.29 -17.69
N ILE A 277 9.56 -13.51 -17.15
CA ILE A 277 9.02 -14.73 -17.78
C ILE A 277 7.49 -14.73 -17.79
N MET A 278 6.88 -14.28 -16.68
CA MET A 278 5.43 -14.28 -16.49
C MET A 278 4.75 -12.99 -16.98
N GLU A 279 5.52 -11.97 -17.40
CA GLU A 279 5.04 -10.65 -17.84
C GLU A 279 4.16 -9.96 -16.79
N VAL A 280 4.58 -10.02 -15.51
CA VAL A 280 3.90 -9.44 -14.36
C VAL A 280 4.74 -8.35 -13.69
N SER A 281 4.20 -7.62 -12.71
CA SER A 281 4.98 -6.68 -11.90
C SER A 281 5.79 -7.41 -10.81
N ILE A 282 6.84 -6.76 -10.27
CA ILE A 282 7.56 -7.27 -9.08
C ILE A 282 6.60 -7.45 -7.92
N ASN A 283 5.67 -6.51 -7.75
CA ASN A 283 4.67 -6.57 -6.68
C ASN A 283 3.77 -7.81 -6.80
N ASP A 284 3.35 -8.18 -8.00
CA ASP A 284 2.53 -9.37 -8.21
C ASP A 284 3.28 -10.65 -7.82
N VAL A 285 4.59 -10.72 -8.13
CA VAL A 285 5.45 -11.86 -7.72
C VAL A 285 5.57 -11.92 -6.20
N ILE A 286 5.81 -10.78 -5.52
CA ILE A 286 5.90 -10.70 -4.06
C ILE A 286 4.57 -11.14 -3.43
N LEU A 287 3.44 -10.62 -3.91
CA LEU A 287 2.11 -11.01 -3.43
C LEU A 287 1.86 -12.51 -3.61
N ALA A 288 2.27 -13.11 -4.74
CA ALA A 288 2.11 -14.53 -4.99
C ALA A 288 2.96 -15.40 -4.06
N ILE A 289 4.18 -14.98 -3.74
CA ILE A 289 5.05 -15.63 -2.76
C ILE A 289 4.44 -15.55 -1.37
N CYS A 290 3.99 -14.36 -0.95
CA CYS A 290 3.32 -14.16 0.35
C CYS A 290 2.04 -14.99 0.46
N ALA A 291 1.22 -14.99 -0.58
CA ALA A 291 -0.03 -15.77 -0.64
C ALA A 291 0.22 -17.28 -0.52
N GLY A 292 1.27 -17.79 -1.17
CA GLY A 292 1.67 -19.18 -1.05
C GLY A 292 2.13 -19.55 0.36
N ALA A 293 2.90 -18.67 1.00
CA ALA A 293 3.34 -18.86 2.39
C ALA A 293 2.16 -18.85 3.36
N ILE A 294 1.23 -17.89 3.20
CA ILE A 294 0.00 -17.80 4.01
C ILE A 294 -0.85 -19.07 3.81
N ARG A 295 -1.02 -19.53 2.56
CA ARG A 295 -1.72 -20.78 2.27
C ARG A 295 -1.12 -21.97 3.01
N MET A 296 0.21 -22.17 2.92
CA MET A 296 0.89 -23.27 3.60
C MET A 296 0.72 -23.20 5.11
N TYR A 297 0.86 -22.01 5.69
CA TYR A 297 0.74 -21.79 7.12
C TYR A 297 -0.66 -22.09 7.65
N LEU A 298 -1.69 -21.58 6.98
CA LEU A 298 -3.08 -21.82 7.36
C LEU A 298 -3.52 -23.25 7.09
N PHE A 299 -3.02 -23.88 6.01
CA PHE A 299 -3.31 -25.28 5.68
C PHE A 299 -2.78 -26.23 6.75
N GLU A 300 -1.53 -26.05 7.20
CA GLU A 300 -0.94 -26.88 8.27
C GLU A 300 -1.70 -26.78 9.60
N LYS A 301 -2.39 -25.68 9.82
CA LYS A 301 -3.20 -25.44 11.03
C LYS A 301 -4.69 -25.77 10.87
N ASP A 302 -5.10 -26.38 9.76
CA ASP A 302 -6.52 -26.61 9.41
C ASP A 302 -7.39 -25.34 9.49
N LYS A 303 -6.81 -24.18 9.17
CA LYS A 303 -7.46 -22.86 9.23
C LYS A 303 -7.54 -22.16 7.87
N LEU A 304 -7.25 -22.87 6.77
CA LEU A 304 -7.29 -22.29 5.43
C LEU A 304 -8.74 -22.15 4.95
N PRO A 305 -9.25 -20.92 4.74
CA PRO A 305 -10.57 -20.72 4.18
C PRO A 305 -10.68 -21.19 2.72
N ALA A 306 -11.87 -21.67 2.34
CA ALA A 306 -12.18 -21.96 0.93
C ALA A 306 -12.21 -20.70 0.05
N GLN A 307 -12.46 -19.54 0.65
CA GLN A 307 -12.47 -18.23 -0.02
C GLN A 307 -11.06 -17.61 -0.05
N PRO A 308 -10.74 -16.80 -1.09
CA PRO A 308 -9.46 -16.08 -1.12
C PRO A 308 -9.36 -15.08 0.03
N LEU A 309 -8.19 -14.98 0.64
CA LEU A 309 -7.87 -13.89 1.56
C LEU A 309 -7.72 -12.57 0.79
N VAL A 310 -8.00 -11.49 1.48
CA VAL A 310 -7.84 -10.12 0.97
C VAL A 310 -6.67 -9.46 1.67
N ALA A 311 -5.73 -8.94 0.87
CA ALA A 311 -4.62 -8.12 1.35
C ALA A 311 -4.92 -6.64 1.16
N ASN A 312 -4.57 -5.83 2.16
CA ASN A 312 -4.39 -4.40 2.03
C ASN A 312 -2.98 -4.14 1.47
N VAL A 313 -2.91 -3.52 0.30
CA VAL A 313 -1.64 -3.23 -0.40
C VAL A 313 -1.52 -1.71 -0.55
N PRO A 314 -0.66 -1.05 0.25
CA PRO A 314 -0.37 0.37 0.08
C PRO A 314 0.28 0.64 -1.28
N ILE A 315 -0.21 1.64 -2.00
CA ILE A 315 0.33 2.09 -3.29
C ILE A 315 0.64 3.58 -3.23
N SER A 316 1.81 3.97 -3.75
CA SER A 316 2.17 5.38 -3.91
C SER A 316 1.55 5.93 -5.21
N ILE A 317 0.71 6.96 -5.09
CA ILE A 317 0.14 7.66 -6.26
C ILE A 317 0.99 8.90 -6.52
N ARG A 318 2.03 8.77 -7.35
CA ARG A 318 2.78 9.92 -7.87
C ARG A 318 2.20 10.31 -9.23
N THR A 319 1.56 11.47 -9.33
CA THR A 319 1.36 12.16 -10.60
C THR A 319 2.65 12.92 -10.96
N LYS A 320 3.09 12.85 -12.22
CA LYS A 320 4.34 13.46 -12.71
C LYS A 320 4.38 15.00 -12.58
N ASP A 321 3.25 15.64 -12.26
CA ASP A 321 3.08 17.09 -12.29
C ASP A 321 2.87 17.75 -10.91
N SER A 322 2.96 17.01 -9.80
CA SER A 322 2.80 17.62 -8.48
C SER A 322 4.15 17.97 -7.86
N ASN A 323 4.56 19.24 -8.00
CA ASN A 323 5.61 19.87 -7.20
C ASN A 323 5.22 20.07 -5.71
N LYS A 324 4.07 19.53 -5.27
CA LYS A 324 3.64 19.53 -3.88
C LYS A 324 4.01 18.20 -3.24
N LEU A 325 4.71 18.30 -2.12
CA LEU A 325 5.18 17.20 -1.25
C LEU A 325 4.04 16.43 -0.54
N ASP A 326 2.85 16.42 -1.10
CA ASP A 326 1.72 15.71 -0.52
C ASP A 326 1.83 14.21 -0.77
N ASN A 327 2.10 13.49 0.28
CA ASN A 327 2.11 12.03 0.30
C ASN A 327 0.69 11.47 0.26
N GLN A 328 0.20 11.21 -0.93
CA GLN A 328 -1.02 10.43 -1.09
C GLN A 328 -0.67 8.93 -1.15
N ILE A 329 -0.62 8.27 0.00
CA ILE A 329 -0.66 6.82 0.09
C ILE A 329 -2.11 6.40 -0.10
N SER A 330 -2.40 5.63 -1.11
CA SER A 330 -3.68 4.99 -1.30
C SER A 330 -3.59 3.50 -0.99
N ASN A 331 -4.66 2.94 -0.46
CA ASN A 331 -4.74 1.53 -0.12
C ASN A 331 -5.54 0.77 -1.18
N MET A 332 -4.99 -0.31 -1.69
CA MET A 332 -5.66 -1.19 -2.64
C MET A 332 -5.97 -2.51 -1.96
N LEU A 333 -7.24 -2.92 -1.97
CA LEU A 333 -7.67 -4.24 -1.51
C LEU A 333 -7.54 -5.25 -2.65
N VAL A 334 -6.76 -6.31 -2.43
CA VAL A 334 -6.42 -7.32 -3.42
C VAL A 334 -6.75 -8.70 -2.89
N GLN A 335 -7.53 -9.48 -3.61
CA GLN A 335 -7.65 -10.91 -3.33
C GLN A 335 -6.35 -11.62 -3.73
N ILE A 336 -5.71 -12.30 -2.79
CA ILE A 336 -4.38 -12.90 -2.99
C ILE A 336 -4.40 -14.40 -3.31
N GLY A 337 -5.55 -14.94 -3.71
CA GLY A 337 -5.65 -16.29 -4.27
C GLY A 337 -5.15 -17.43 -3.37
N THR A 338 -5.25 -17.30 -2.05
CA THR A 338 -4.78 -18.33 -1.08
C THR A 338 -5.50 -19.67 -1.21
N HIS A 339 -6.71 -19.70 -1.77
CA HIS A 339 -7.47 -20.91 -2.07
C HIS A 339 -6.89 -21.70 -3.28
N ILE A 340 -6.07 -21.04 -4.11
CA ILE A 340 -5.50 -21.64 -5.33
C ILE A 340 -4.19 -22.35 -4.99
N GLU A 341 -4.13 -23.66 -5.21
CA GLU A 341 -2.95 -24.48 -4.92
C GLU A 341 -1.82 -24.22 -5.92
N ASN A 342 -2.13 -24.20 -7.21
CA ASN A 342 -1.11 -24.05 -8.26
C ASN A 342 -0.48 -22.65 -8.23
N PRO A 343 0.87 -22.53 -8.08
CA PRO A 343 1.55 -21.23 -7.93
C PRO A 343 1.38 -20.29 -9.13
N ILE A 344 1.36 -20.83 -10.36
CA ILE A 344 1.18 -20.01 -11.58
C ILE A 344 -0.24 -19.47 -11.66
N LYS A 345 -1.26 -20.32 -11.45
CA LYS A 345 -2.65 -19.89 -11.47
C LYS A 345 -2.92 -18.85 -10.36
N ARG A 346 -2.26 -19.01 -9.20
CA ARG A 346 -2.33 -18.05 -8.11
C ARG A 346 -1.71 -16.70 -8.51
N LEU A 347 -0.55 -16.70 -9.18
CA LEU A 347 0.08 -15.47 -9.69
C LEU A 347 -0.77 -14.80 -10.77
N GLU A 348 -1.32 -15.56 -11.72
CA GLU A 348 -2.22 -15.05 -12.77
C GLU A 348 -3.48 -14.42 -12.16
N PHE A 349 -4.09 -15.08 -11.16
CA PHE A 349 -5.22 -14.55 -10.42
C PHE A 349 -4.87 -13.21 -9.71
N ILE A 350 -3.73 -13.15 -9.02
CA ILE A 350 -3.27 -11.93 -8.33
C ILE A 350 -3.04 -10.80 -9.34
N GLN A 351 -2.43 -11.07 -10.49
CA GLN A 351 -2.23 -10.07 -11.55
C GLN A 351 -3.57 -9.49 -12.04
N GLU A 352 -4.58 -10.34 -12.22
CA GLU A 352 -5.93 -9.89 -12.58
C GLU A 352 -6.51 -8.96 -11.50
N GLN A 353 -6.44 -9.37 -10.22
CA GLN A 353 -6.95 -8.59 -9.10
C GLN A 353 -6.23 -7.25 -8.92
N THR A 354 -4.91 -7.22 -9.07
CA THR A 354 -4.12 -5.98 -8.98
C THR A 354 -4.42 -5.03 -10.14
N ASN A 355 -4.70 -5.54 -11.34
CA ASN A 355 -5.10 -4.72 -12.49
C ASN A 355 -6.49 -4.11 -12.27
N ILE A 356 -7.46 -4.88 -11.75
CA ILE A 356 -8.79 -4.38 -11.37
C ILE A 356 -8.64 -3.28 -10.30
N GLY A 357 -7.82 -3.51 -9.27
CA GLY A 357 -7.55 -2.54 -8.21
C GLY A 357 -6.99 -1.22 -8.75
N LYS A 358 -5.99 -1.27 -9.63
CA LYS A 358 -5.38 -0.09 -10.26
C LYS A 358 -6.38 0.70 -11.11
N THR A 359 -7.28 0.01 -11.81
CA THR A 359 -8.31 0.65 -12.64
C THR A 359 -9.35 1.36 -11.77
N LYS A 360 -9.84 0.72 -10.70
CA LYS A 360 -10.78 1.34 -9.74
C LYS A 360 -10.17 2.59 -9.10
N HIS A 361 -8.88 2.57 -8.75
CA HIS A 361 -8.20 3.74 -8.16
C HIS A 361 -8.09 4.94 -9.11
N LYS A 362 -7.96 4.72 -10.40
CA LYS A 362 -7.95 5.80 -11.39
C LYS A 362 -9.32 6.47 -11.55
N THR A 363 -10.39 5.74 -11.26
CA THR A 363 -11.78 6.19 -11.45
C THR A 363 -12.37 6.85 -10.19
N VAL A 364 -12.00 6.37 -8.99
CA VAL A 364 -12.47 6.90 -7.69
C VAL A 364 -11.32 7.68 -7.07
N GLY A 365 -11.21 8.97 -7.36
CA GLY A 365 -10.11 9.82 -6.89
C GLY A 365 -9.82 9.66 -5.38
N ALA A 366 -8.53 9.69 -5.03
CA ALA A 366 -8.00 9.54 -3.66
C ALA A 366 -8.49 10.61 -2.65
N LYS A 367 -9.20 11.64 -3.12
CA LYS A 367 -9.68 12.77 -2.30
C LYS A 367 -10.71 12.41 -1.23
N SER A 368 -11.61 11.45 -1.47
CA SER A 368 -12.77 11.25 -0.59
C SER A 368 -12.44 10.65 0.79
N LEU A 369 -11.43 9.79 0.89
CA LEU A 369 -11.05 9.17 2.18
C LEU A 369 -10.21 10.12 3.06
N SER A 370 -9.34 10.92 2.44
CA SER A 370 -8.56 11.95 3.14
C SER A 370 -9.46 13.10 3.65
N GLU A 371 -10.46 13.48 2.87
CA GLU A 371 -11.44 14.51 3.28
C GLU A 371 -12.34 14.02 4.42
N MET A 372 -12.69 12.73 4.49
CA MET A 372 -13.41 12.15 5.62
C MET A 372 -12.56 12.14 6.90
N ALA A 373 -11.29 11.78 6.83
CA ALA A 373 -10.39 11.78 8.00
C ALA A 373 -10.19 13.18 8.57
N ASN A 374 -10.08 14.21 7.69
CA ASN A 374 -9.93 15.61 8.08
C ASN A 374 -11.20 16.25 8.68
N SER A 375 -12.28 15.50 8.72
CA SER A 375 -13.60 16.03 9.05
C SER A 375 -14.08 15.69 10.46
N VAL A 376 -13.39 14.80 11.18
CA VAL A 376 -13.78 14.37 12.53
C VAL A 376 -12.95 15.12 13.58
N PRO A 377 -13.57 15.84 14.55
CA PRO A 377 -12.84 16.49 15.64
C PRO A 377 -12.05 15.48 16.47
N PHE A 378 -10.84 15.88 16.91
CA PHE A 378 -9.89 15.05 17.67
C PHE A 378 -10.53 14.33 18.86
N GLY A 379 -11.26 15.05 19.71
CA GLY A 379 -11.89 14.46 20.90
C GLY A 379 -12.96 13.43 20.60
N LEU A 380 -13.75 13.61 19.52
CA LEU A 380 -14.77 12.65 19.10
C LEU A 380 -14.17 11.39 18.44
N ALA A 381 -13.09 11.56 17.66
CA ALA A 381 -12.39 10.42 17.07
C ALA A 381 -11.74 9.56 18.15
N ASN A 382 -11.13 10.19 19.16
CA ASN A 382 -10.51 9.51 20.30
C ASN A 382 -11.55 8.76 21.15
N LEU A 383 -12.71 9.38 21.41
CA LEU A 383 -13.81 8.74 22.12
C LEU A 383 -14.37 7.54 21.33
N ALA A 384 -14.56 7.71 20.02
CA ALA A 384 -15.07 6.65 19.15
C ALA A 384 -14.08 5.46 19.07
N ALA A 385 -12.77 5.73 18.93
CA ALA A 385 -11.73 4.70 18.94
C ALA A 385 -11.65 3.97 20.30
N GLY A 386 -11.77 4.71 21.40
CA GLY A 386 -11.83 4.16 22.76
C GLY A 386 -13.04 3.25 22.99
N ILE A 387 -14.23 3.67 22.51
CA ILE A 387 -15.45 2.87 22.57
C ILE A 387 -15.32 1.61 21.68
N TYR A 388 -14.80 1.76 20.47
CA TYR A 388 -14.59 0.64 19.54
C TYR A 388 -13.68 -0.43 20.15
N SER A 389 -12.57 -0.03 20.77
CA SER A 389 -11.64 -0.93 21.44
C SER A 389 -12.23 -1.55 22.72
N LYS A 390 -12.83 -0.72 23.59
CA LYS A 390 -13.35 -1.13 24.90
C LYS A 390 -14.52 -2.12 24.82
N TYR A 391 -15.39 -1.98 23.83
CA TYR A 391 -16.60 -2.81 23.69
C TYR A 391 -16.47 -3.93 22.66
N ASN A 392 -15.24 -4.24 22.20
CA ASN A 392 -15.00 -5.31 21.22
C ASN A 392 -15.94 -5.27 19.99
N ILE A 393 -16.29 -4.08 19.53
CA ILE A 393 -17.20 -3.87 18.39
C ILE A 393 -16.67 -4.56 17.11
N LYS A 394 -15.35 -4.84 17.06
CA LYS A 394 -14.70 -5.63 16.01
C LYS A 394 -15.34 -7.01 15.78
N ASP A 395 -15.90 -7.63 16.81
CA ASP A 395 -16.52 -8.96 16.70
C ASP A 395 -17.90 -8.92 16.03
N LEU A 396 -18.48 -7.72 15.90
CA LEU A 396 -19.78 -7.49 15.26
C LEU A 396 -19.68 -7.30 13.74
N HIS A 397 -18.45 -7.09 13.19
CA HIS A 397 -18.26 -6.81 11.78
C HIS A 397 -17.26 -7.76 11.13
N ARG A 398 -17.47 -8.06 9.85
CA ARG A 398 -16.47 -8.77 9.06
C ARG A 398 -15.24 -7.87 8.85
N PRO A 399 -14.02 -8.43 8.90
CA PRO A 399 -12.83 -7.62 8.67
C PRO A 399 -12.84 -7.05 7.24
N PRO A 400 -12.37 -5.83 7.01
CA PRO A 400 -12.26 -5.27 5.66
C PRO A 400 -11.17 -5.95 4.83
N PHE A 401 -10.16 -6.55 5.47
CA PHE A 401 -9.08 -7.35 4.88
C PHE A 401 -8.48 -8.28 5.94
N ASN A 402 -7.63 -9.22 5.51
CA ASN A 402 -7.01 -10.19 6.41
C ASN A 402 -5.58 -9.85 6.82
N VAL A 403 -4.81 -9.28 5.90
CA VAL A 403 -3.38 -9.02 6.07
C VAL A 403 -2.99 -7.73 5.37
N THR A 404 -1.93 -7.07 5.83
CA THR A 404 -1.29 -5.98 5.07
C THR A 404 -0.01 -6.49 4.44
N ILE A 405 0.17 -6.27 3.14
CA ILE A 405 1.40 -6.60 2.41
C ILE A 405 1.91 -5.34 1.73
N THR A 406 3.02 -4.81 2.24
CA THR A 406 3.64 -3.59 1.70
C THR A 406 4.93 -3.94 0.96
N ASN A 407 5.20 -3.22 -0.13
CA ASN A 407 6.44 -3.36 -0.90
C ASN A 407 7.11 -1.99 -1.00
N VAL A 408 8.20 -1.82 -0.29
CA VAL A 408 8.97 -0.58 -0.21
C VAL A 408 10.27 -0.74 -0.99
N PRO A 409 10.43 -0.04 -2.12
CA PRO A 409 11.71 -0.03 -2.83
C PRO A 409 12.76 0.69 -1.99
N GLY A 410 13.86 0.03 -1.72
CA GLY A 410 15.01 0.63 -1.05
C GLY A 410 15.89 1.49 -1.98
N PRO A 411 16.95 2.08 -1.45
CA PRO A 411 17.89 2.87 -2.22
C PRO A 411 18.60 2.04 -3.28
N LYS A 412 18.88 2.65 -4.44
CA LYS A 412 19.53 1.98 -5.57
C LYS A 412 21.01 1.67 -5.34
N GLY A 413 21.68 2.42 -4.46
CA GLY A 413 23.08 2.26 -4.14
C GLY A 413 23.32 1.60 -2.79
N LEU A 414 24.57 1.23 -2.53
CA LEU A 414 24.99 0.77 -1.21
C LEU A 414 24.92 1.92 -0.20
N LEU A 415 24.58 1.57 1.02
CA LEU A 415 24.59 2.47 2.16
C LEU A 415 25.73 2.07 3.11
N TYR A 416 26.31 3.06 3.74
CA TYR A 416 27.38 2.90 4.70
C TYR A 416 27.10 3.67 5.98
N LEU A 417 27.72 3.25 7.06
CA LEU A 417 27.67 3.91 8.35
C LEU A 417 29.10 4.04 8.87
N LYS A 418 29.67 5.25 8.81
CA LYS A 418 31.09 5.48 9.18
C LYS A 418 32.05 4.53 8.43
N GLY A 419 31.81 4.28 7.14
CA GLY A 419 32.61 3.37 6.32
C GLY A 419 32.23 1.89 6.42
N HIS A 420 31.37 1.51 7.33
CA HIS A 420 30.86 0.14 7.47
C HIS A 420 29.64 -0.05 6.57
N LYS A 421 29.65 -1.09 5.75
CA LYS A 421 28.60 -1.37 4.77
C LYS A 421 27.33 -1.87 5.44
N VAL A 422 26.19 -1.36 5.02
CA VAL A 422 24.89 -1.96 5.35
C VAL A 422 24.69 -3.24 4.54
N VAL A 423 24.56 -4.37 5.22
CA VAL A 423 24.42 -5.69 4.60
C VAL A 423 22.98 -5.91 4.14
N THR A 424 22.03 -5.67 5.05
CA THR A 424 20.59 -5.91 4.82
C THR A 424 19.75 -5.12 5.82
N THR A 425 18.46 -4.99 5.51
CA THR A 425 17.47 -4.30 6.37
C THR A 425 16.18 -5.09 6.43
N PHE A 426 15.59 -5.19 7.62
CA PHE A 426 14.33 -5.85 7.90
C PHE A 426 13.35 -4.83 8.45
N GLY A 427 12.28 -4.54 7.72
CA GLY A 427 11.24 -3.60 8.17
C GLY A 427 10.29 -4.25 9.16
N LEU A 428 9.98 -3.56 10.25
CA LEU A 428 8.99 -3.93 11.25
C LEU A 428 7.83 -2.95 11.22
N ALA A 429 6.61 -3.45 11.36
CA ALA A 429 5.40 -2.65 11.25
C ALA A 429 4.43 -2.91 12.43
N PRO A 430 3.58 -1.94 12.80
CA PRO A 430 2.64 -2.11 13.91
C PRO A 430 1.53 -3.09 13.53
N VAL A 431 1.15 -3.97 14.43
CA VAL A 431 -0.05 -4.82 14.32
C VAL A 431 -1.11 -4.37 15.30
N LEU A 432 -2.37 -4.54 14.92
CA LEU A 432 -3.55 -4.05 15.61
C LEU A 432 -4.54 -5.19 15.84
N ASP A 433 -5.45 -5.01 16.78
CA ASP A 433 -6.62 -5.86 16.95
C ASP A 433 -7.37 -5.98 15.62
N GLY A 434 -7.63 -7.20 15.19
CA GLY A 434 -8.25 -7.50 13.90
C GLY A 434 -7.28 -7.48 12.70
N PHE A 435 -6.01 -7.07 12.87
CA PHE A 435 -4.97 -6.96 11.84
C PHE A 435 -3.62 -7.45 12.38
N GLY A 436 -3.60 -8.70 12.83
CA GLY A 436 -2.47 -9.32 13.52
C GLY A 436 -1.31 -9.76 12.62
N LEU A 437 -1.35 -9.49 11.30
CA LEU A 437 -0.29 -9.86 10.37
C LEU A 437 0.02 -8.75 9.38
N ILE A 438 1.28 -8.30 9.40
CA ILE A 438 1.83 -7.39 8.38
C ILE A 438 3.09 -8.01 7.78
N ILE A 439 3.18 -7.96 6.44
CA ILE A 439 4.34 -8.43 5.68
C ILE A 439 4.93 -7.24 4.93
N ALA A 440 6.18 -6.90 5.24
CA ALA A 440 6.93 -5.83 4.59
C ALA A 440 8.01 -6.43 3.67
N ALA A 441 7.91 -6.18 2.38
CA ALA A 441 8.97 -6.48 1.44
C ALA A 441 9.83 -5.23 1.24
N PHE A 442 11.15 -5.38 1.33
CA PHE A 442 12.09 -4.29 1.14
C PHE A 442 13.23 -4.75 0.22
N SER A 443 13.48 -3.99 -0.85
CA SER A 443 14.54 -4.33 -1.81
C SER A 443 15.78 -3.50 -1.57
N TYR A 444 16.93 -4.15 -1.33
CA TYR A 444 18.21 -3.50 -1.09
C TYR A 444 19.37 -4.43 -1.46
N ASN A 445 20.44 -3.89 -2.00
CA ASN A 445 21.72 -4.60 -2.25
C ASN A 445 21.52 -5.94 -2.98
N GLY A 446 20.73 -5.97 -4.06
CA GLY A 446 20.47 -7.19 -4.84
C GLY A 446 19.59 -8.22 -4.13
N GLN A 447 19.01 -7.88 -2.99
CA GLN A 447 18.15 -8.74 -2.20
C GLN A 447 16.74 -8.15 -2.06
N VAL A 448 15.77 -9.00 -1.78
CA VAL A 448 14.45 -8.64 -1.28
C VAL A 448 14.26 -9.34 0.06
N THR A 449 14.19 -8.55 1.12
CA THR A 449 13.80 -9.08 2.43
C THR A 449 12.28 -9.06 2.54
N ILE A 450 11.67 -10.19 2.85
CA ILE A 450 10.25 -10.29 3.16
C ILE A 450 10.15 -10.52 4.66
N THR A 451 9.83 -9.47 5.40
CA THR A 451 9.77 -9.47 6.85
C THR A 451 8.32 -9.49 7.30
N THR A 452 8.01 -10.39 8.18
CA THR A 452 6.68 -10.58 8.76
C THR A 452 6.70 -10.08 10.19
N THR A 453 5.76 -9.21 10.55
CA THR A 453 5.50 -8.77 11.92
C THR A 453 4.13 -9.27 12.35
N SER A 454 4.08 -9.89 13.53
CA SER A 454 2.87 -10.39 14.18
C SER A 454 3.02 -10.30 15.69
N ASP A 455 2.16 -10.97 16.42
CA ASP A 455 2.26 -11.15 17.87
C ASP A 455 2.34 -12.64 18.25
N SER A 456 2.71 -12.91 19.52
CA SER A 456 2.97 -14.26 19.98
C SER A 456 1.74 -15.17 20.05
N ASN A 457 0.54 -14.60 20.09
CA ASN A 457 -0.71 -15.39 20.11
C ASN A 457 -1.12 -15.76 18.70
N THR A 458 -1.06 -14.79 17.79
CA THR A 458 -1.43 -14.98 16.36
C THR A 458 -0.44 -15.88 15.63
N MET A 459 0.88 -15.66 15.83
CA MET A 459 1.94 -16.42 15.15
C MET A 459 3.09 -16.79 16.11
N PRO A 460 2.89 -17.76 16.99
CA PRO A 460 3.94 -18.19 17.93
C PRO A 460 5.16 -18.81 17.23
N ASP A 461 4.96 -19.38 16.07
CA ASP A 461 5.93 -20.09 15.24
C ASP A 461 6.35 -19.30 13.99
N ILE A 462 6.54 -17.98 14.12
CA ILE A 462 6.88 -17.05 13.01
C ILE A 462 8.08 -17.51 12.18
N GLY A 463 9.00 -18.28 12.79
CA GLY A 463 10.14 -18.89 12.09
C GLY A 463 9.73 -19.93 11.04
N LEU A 464 8.65 -20.67 11.29
CA LEU A 464 8.05 -21.60 10.32
C LEU A 464 7.48 -20.85 9.13
N PHE A 465 6.78 -19.73 9.37
CA PHE A 465 6.26 -18.89 8.29
C PHE A 465 7.39 -18.34 7.40
N SER A 466 8.52 -17.97 7.97
CA SER A 466 9.72 -17.56 7.20
C SER A 466 10.26 -18.68 6.31
N LYS A 467 10.15 -19.95 6.73
CA LYS A 467 10.46 -21.11 5.88
C LYS A 467 9.46 -21.24 4.72
N TYR A 468 8.17 -21.00 4.98
CA TYR A 468 7.14 -21.05 3.95
C TYR A 468 7.27 -19.94 2.90
N ILE A 469 7.74 -18.76 3.26
CA ILE A 469 8.06 -17.70 2.28
C ILE A 469 9.13 -18.24 1.29
N ARG A 470 10.22 -18.84 1.80
CA ARG A 470 11.27 -19.42 0.94
C ARG A 470 10.74 -20.59 0.11
N LYS A 471 9.95 -21.47 0.71
CA LYS A 471 9.33 -22.61 0.03
C LYS A 471 8.41 -22.15 -1.10
N SER A 472 7.54 -21.19 -0.85
CA SER A 472 6.64 -20.60 -1.84
C SER A 472 7.39 -19.97 -3.01
N ALA A 473 8.49 -19.24 -2.73
CA ALA A 473 9.35 -18.68 -3.78
C ALA A 473 9.99 -19.77 -4.65
N ASN A 474 10.49 -20.84 -4.04
CA ASN A 474 11.10 -21.96 -4.77
C ASN A 474 10.06 -22.71 -5.62
N GLU A 475 8.89 -23.02 -5.07
CA GLU A 475 7.79 -23.67 -5.81
C GLU A 475 7.36 -22.86 -7.04
N LEU A 476 7.18 -21.54 -6.85
CA LEU A 476 6.85 -20.66 -7.97
C LEU A 476 7.92 -20.69 -9.05
N GLU A 477 9.20 -20.61 -8.66
CA GLU A 477 10.33 -20.64 -9.60
C GLU A 477 10.42 -21.96 -10.36
N GLU A 478 10.29 -23.08 -9.67
CA GLU A 478 10.34 -24.41 -10.30
C GLU A 478 9.24 -24.61 -11.33
N VAL A 479 8.01 -24.24 -10.97
CA VAL A 479 6.86 -24.41 -11.88
C VAL A 479 6.97 -23.45 -13.06
N VAL A 480 7.44 -22.22 -12.87
CA VAL A 480 7.67 -21.25 -13.95
C VAL A 480 8.79 -21.74 -14.89
N LYS A 481 9.89 -22.28 -14.36
CA LYS A 481 10.99 -22.84 -15.18
C LYS A 481 10.53 -24.05 -16.01
N LYS A 482 9.74 -24.95 -15.41
CA LYS A 482 9.16 -26.11 -16.12
C LYS A 482 8.21 -25.69 -17.24
N ASN A 483 7.38 -24.69 -17.03
CA ASN A 483 6.41 -24.20 -17.99
C ASN A 483 7.01 -23.17 -18.99
N GLY A 484 8.04 -22.43 -18.60
CA GLY A 484 8.76 -21.48 -19.47
C GLY A 484 9.46 -22.15 -20.64
N LYS A 485 9.85 -23.43 -20.49
CA LYS A 485 10.34 -24.24 -21.61
C LYS A 485 9.24 -24.61 -22.62
N ARG A 486 7.95 -24.57 -22.22
CA ARG A 486 6.80 -24.79 -23.11
C ARG A 486 6.31 -23.53 -23.84
N LYS A 487 6.59 -22.32 -23.33
CA LYS A 487 6.11 -21.04 -23.93
C LYS A 487 7.05 -20.45 -25.00
N LYS A 488 8.17 -21.08 -25.35
CA LYS A 488 9.02 -20.65 -26.49
C LYS A 488 8.45 -21.01 -27.88
N THR A 489 7.32 -21.68 -27.95
CA THR A 489 6.52 -21.75 -29.18
C THR A 489 5.62 -20.50 -29.19
N SER A 490 5.89 -19.59 -30.12
CA SER A 490 5.16 -18.36 -30.37
C SER A 490 3.65 -18.56 -30.30
N LYS A 491 3.00 -18.21 -29.17
CA LYS A 491 1.58 -17.92 -29.23
C LYS A 491 1.43 -16.54 -29.86
N THR A 492 1.18 -16.52 -31.16
CA THR A 492 0.52 -15.40 -31.83
C THR A 492 -0.67 -15.04 -30.94
N LEU A 493 -0.70 -13.82 -30.41
CA LEU A 493 -1.82 -13.31 -29.64
C LEU A 493 -3.10 -13.49 -30.46
N LYS A 494 -3.91 -14.47 -30.08
CA LYS A 494 -5.13 -14.80 -30.81
C LYS A 494 -6.27 -14.02 -30.16
N TYR A 495 -6.72 -12.99 -30.81
CA TYR A 495 -7.89 -12.22 -30.38
C TYR A 495 -9.11 -13.14 -30.32
N GLN A 496 -9.80 -13.19 -29.17
CA GLN A 496 -11.06 -13.94 -29.02
C GLN A 496 -12.14 -13.32 -29.91
N SER A 497 -12.13 -12.00 -30.05
CA SER A 497 -12.98 -11.25 -30.97
C SER A 497 -12.73 -11.59 -32.46
N ALA A 498 -11.67 -12.31 -32.81
CA ALA A 498 -11.49 -12.85 -34.17
C ALA A 498 -12.69 -13.74 -34.59
N ALA A 499 -13.33 -14.42 -33.62
CA ALA A 499 -14.55 -15.18 -33.86
C ALA A 499 -15.71 -14.28 -34.31
N PHE A 500 -15.87 -13.09 -33.70
CA PHE A 500 -16.84 -12.06 -34.12
C PHE A 500 -16.60 -11.65 -35.57
N PHE A 501 -15.39 -11.26 -35.94
CA PHE A 501 -15.08 -10.80 -37.30
C PHE A 501 -15.22 -11.91 -38.34
N ASN A 502 -14.94 -13.16 -38.00
CA ASN A 502 -15.13 -14.30 -38.91
C ASN A 502 -16.62 -14.63 -39.13
N ALA A 503 -17.42 -14.63 -38.05
CA ALA A 503 -18.86 -14.76 -38.14
C ALA A 503 -19.48 -13.62 -38.96
N PHE A 504 -18.97 -12.44 -38.72
CA PHE A 504 -19.40 -11.22 -39.42
C PHE A 504 -19.09 -11.27 -40.91
N LYS A 505 -17.92 -11.74 -41.32
CA LYS A 505 -17.60 -11.99 -42.76
C LYS A 505 -18.60 -12.94 -43.41
N LYS A 506 -18.95 -14.02 -42.70
CA LYS A 506 -19.95 -14.99 -43.18
C LYS A 506 -21.33 -14.35 -43.34
N TYR A 507 -21.74 -13.53 -42.34
CA TYR A 507 -23.00 -12.82 -42.36
C TYR A 507 -23.10 -11.85 -43.57
N VAL A 508 -22.06 -11.04 -43.78
CA VAL A 508 -22.00 -10.09 -44.92
C VAL A 508 -22.06 -10.83 -46.26
N LYS A 509 -21.37 -11.97 -46.40
CA LYS A 509 -21.43 -12.78 -47.64
C LYS A 509 -22.84 -13.30 -47.92
N ASN A 510 -23.59 -13.63 -46.90
CA ASN A 510 -24.96 -14.13 -47.04
C ASN A 510 -26.02 -13.01 -47.21
N ASN A 511 -25.62 -11.74 -47.06
CA ASN A 511 -26.46 -10.57 -47.16
C ASN A 511 -25.89 -9.54 -48.15
N PRO A 512 -25.92 -9.80 -49.48
CA PRO A 512 -25.22 -8.99 -50.48
C PRO A 512 -25.71 -7.53 -50.58
N ASN A 513 -26.93 -7.25 -50.12
CA ASN A 513 -27.48 -5.88 -50.14
C ASN A 513 -27.16 -5.05 -48.88
N ILE A 514 -26.37 -5.57 -47.96
CA ILE A 514 -26.02 -4.92 -46.67
C ILE A 514 -25.30 -3.57 -46.90
N HIS A 515 -24.49 -3.47 -47.96
CA HIS A 515 -23.80 -2.25 -48.35
C HIS A 515 -24.74 -1.07 -48.70
N LYS A 516 -25.95 -1.35 -49.17
CA LYS A 516 -26.95 -0.31 -49.46
C LYS A 516 -27.55 0.26 -48.17
N LYS A 517 -27.80 -0.62 -47.16
CA LYS A 517 -28.43 -0.26 -45.88
C LYS A 517 -27.46 0.45 -44.92
N TYR A 518 -26.21 -0.01 -44.86
CA TYR A 518 -25.21 0.44 -43.91
C TYR A 518 -23.97 1.08 -44.53
N LYS A 519 -24.14 1.77 -45.66
CA LYS A 519 -23.05 2.41 -46.40
C LYS A 519 -22.13 3.25 -45.50
N GLY A 520 -20.81 2.92 -45.48
CA GLY A 520 -19.79 3.64 -44.69
C GLY A 520 -18.58 2.78 -44.41
N ILE A 521 -17.58 3.38 -43.77
CA ILE A 521 -16.36 2.71 -43.27
C ILE A 521 -16.39 2.75 -41.77
N TYR A 522 -16.39 1.57 -41.14
CA TYR A 522 -16.39 1.38 -39.71
C TYR A 522 -15.03 0.81 -39.27
N GLU A 523 -14.42 1.48 -38.31
CA GLU A 523 -13.14 1.09 -37.72
C GLU A 523 -13.37 0.51 -36.35
N PHE A 524 -12.87 -0.71 -36.13
CA PHE A 524 -12.78 -1.29 -34.80
C PHE A 524 -11.33 -1.23 -34.34
N GLN A 525 -11.08 -0.56 -33.23
CA GLN A 525 -9.87 -0.65 -32.46
C GLN A 525 -10.14 -1.58 -31.28
N VAL A 526 -9.53 -2.76 -31.31
CA VAL A 526 -9.74 -3.79 -30.29
C VAL A 526 -8.48 -3.91 -29.45
N ASP A 527 -8.60 -3.67 -28.15
CA ASP A 527 -7.48 -3.73 -27.22
C ASP A 527 -7.38 -5.12 -26.58
N LEU A 528 -6.19 -5.73 -26.66
CA LEU A 528 -5.84 -6.98 -26.02
C LEU A 528 -4.49 -6.85 -25.31
N ASN A 529 -4.49 -6.87 -23.97
CA ASN A 529 -3.26 -6.80 -23.15
C ASN A 529 -2.32 -5.65 -23.56
N ASN A 530 -2.87 -4.44 -23.69
CA ASN A 530 -2.16 -3.21 -24.13
C ASN A 530 -1.61 -3.26 -25.57
N LYS A 531 -2.03 -4.23 -26.38
CA LYS A 531 -1.78 -4.26 -27.82
C LYS A 531 -3.07 -3.96 -28.58
N GLN A 532 -2.99 -3.05 -29.52
CA GLN A 532 -4.14 -2.64 -30.32
C GLN A 532 -4.20 -3.43 -31.63
N GLY A 533 -5.35 -4.03 -31.87
CA GLY A 533 -5.69 -4.62 -33.17
C GLY A 533 -6.71 -3.73 -33.87
N TYR A 534 -6.58 -3.60 -35.18
CA TYR A 534 -7.47 -2.79 -35.98
C TYR A 534 -8.18 -3.65 -37.03
N TRP A 535 -9.49 -3.44 -37.17
CA TRP A 535 -10.30 -4.04 -38.24
C TRP A 535 -11.09 -2.94 -38.93
N GLN A 536 -11.08 -3.01 -40.26
CA GLN A 536 -11.89 -2.16 -41.12
C GLN A 536 -13.07 -2.96 -41.66
N MET A 537 -14.27 -2.42 -41.53
CA MET A 537 -15.46 -2.85 -42.26
C MET A 537 -15.85 -1.75 -43.26
N ASP A 538 -15.73 -2.06 -44.54
CA ASP A 538 -15.99 -1.10 -45.63
C ASP A 538 -17.22 -1.54 -46.41
N PHE A 539 -18.32 -0.82 -46.26
CA PHE A 539 -19.59 -1.00 -46.94
C PHE A 539 -19.82 0.07 -48.01
N THR A 540 -18.79 0.76 -48.48
CA THR A 540 -18.91 1.75 -49.56
C THR A 540 -18.99 1.08 -50.94
N LYS A 541 -18.55 -0.18 -51.04
CA LYS A 541 -18.51 -0.98 -52.26
C LYS A 541 -19.58 -2.07 -52.26
N LYS A 542 -19.95 -2.58 -53.41
CA LYS A 542 -20.93 -3.66 -53.57
C LYS A 542 -20.50 -4.92 -52.83
N ASP A 543 -19.20 -5.23 -52.85
CA ASP A 543 -18.60 -6.28 -52.06
C ASP A 543 -18.02 -5.67 -50.78
N ALA A 544 -18.73 -5.84 -49.69
CA ALA A 544 -18.29 -5.34 -48.39
C ALA A 544 -16.98 -6.01 -47.94
N ILE A 545 -16.01 -5.20 -47.56
CA ILE A 545 -14.66 -5.65 -47.25
C ILE A 545 -14.45 -5.61 -45.73
N ILE A 546 -14.08 -6.74 -45.13
CA ILE A 546 -13.67 -6.82 -43.70
C ILE A 546 -12.22 -7.27 -43.65
N LYS A 547 -11.32 -6.38 -43.25
CA LYS A 547 -9.88 -6.61 -43.21
C LYS A 547 -9.30 -6.25 -41.85
N LYS A 548 -8.27 -6.96 -41.43
CA LYS A 548 -7.49 -6.63 -40.20
C LYS A 548 -6.43 -5.58 -40.56
N ILE A 549 -6.85 -4.34 -40.73
CA ILE A 549 -5.98 -3.20 -41.01
C ILE A 549 -6.57 -1.94 -40.37
N LYS A 550 -5.72 -0.96 -40.06
CA LYS A 550 -6.16 0.38 -39.66
C LYS A 550 -6.56 1.19 -40.90
N PRO A 551 -7.80 1.68 -40.98
CA PRO A 551 -8.22 2.48 -42.15
C PRO A 551 -7.57 3.87 -42.11
N LYS A 552 -7.33 4.44 -43.30
CA LYS A 552 -6.85 5.84 -43.43
C LYS A 552 -7.92 6.86 -43.03
N LYS A 553 -9.19 6.56 -43.29
CA LYS A 553 -10.37 7.34 -42.91
C LYS A 553 -11.51 6.40 -42.54
N SER A 554 -12.27 6.73 -41.48
CA SER A 554 -13.47 6.00 -41.06
C SER A 554 -14.62 6.97 -40.81
N ASN A 555 -15.86 6.52 -41.06
CA ASN A 555 -17.07 7.27 -40.73
C ASN A 555 -17.48 7.06 -39.24
N LEU A 556 -17.11 5.91 -38.69
CA LEU A 556 -17.33 5.58 -37.30
C LEU A 556 -16.12 4.82 -36.77
N LYS A 557 -15.65 5.21 -35.58
CA LYS A 557 -14.60 4.51 -34.82
C LYS A 557 -15.18 3.89 -33.56
N ILE A 558 -14.93 2.61 -33.37
CA ILE A 558 -15.38 1.81 -32.24
C ILE A 558 -14.12 1.35 -31.49
N GLU A 559 -13.97 1.77 -30.24
CA GLU A 559 -12.90 1.37 -29.32
C GLU A 559 -13.49 0.44 -28.26
N ILE A 560 -13.00 -0.80 -28.19
CA ILE A 560 -13.50 -1.84 -27.28
C ILE A 560 -12.39 -2.82 -26.96
N ASP A 561 -12.37 -3.42 -25.76
CA ASP A 561 -11.45 -4.50 -25.47
C ASP A 561 -11.92 -5.84 -26.08
N ASP A 562 -10.95 -6.76 -26.28
CA ASP A 562 -11.15 -8.06 -26.93
C ASP A 562 -12.18 -8.94 -26.22
N GLU A 563 -12.19 -8.91 -24.88
CA GLU A 563 -13.10 -9.70 -24.06
C GLU A 563 -14.54 -9.19 -24.14
N ASN A 564 -14.73 -7.86 -24.08
CA ASN A 564 -16.06 -7.25 -24.16
C ASN A 564 -16.67 -7.42 -25.56
N LEU A 565 -15.87 -7.29 -26.63
CA LEU A 565 -16.35 -7.57 -27.98
C LEU A 565 -16.74 -9.06 -28.14
N TYR A 566 -15.99 -9.98 -27.53
CA TYR A 566 -16.35 -11.38 -27.53
C TYR A 566 -17.60 -11.69 -26.71
N LYS A 567 -17.78 -11.04 -25.53
CA LYS A 567 -19.00 -11.17 -24.70
C LYS A 567 -20.23 -10.62 -25.40
N LEU A 568 -20.12 -9.48 -26.07
CA LEU A 568 -21.15 -8.90 -26.93
C LEU A 568 -21.55 -9.89 -28.03
N TYR A 569 -20.58 -10.46 -28.72
CA TYR A 569 -20.80 -11.46 -29.77
C TYR A 569 -21.50 -12.73 -29.25
N LYS A 570 -21.25 -13.14 -28.01
CA LYS A 570 -21.88 -14.31 -27.36
C LYS A 570 -23.21 -14.00 -26.69
N GLY A 571 -23.75 -12.79 -26.85
CA GLY A 571 -24.99 -12.37 -26.20
C GLY A 571 -24.92 -12.31 -24.66
N LYS A 572 -23.70 -12.25 -24.09
CA LYS A 572 -23.47 -12.15 -22.65
C LYS A 572 -23.48 -10.73 -22.12
N LEU A 573 -23.43 -9.75 -22.99
CA LEU A 573 -23.54 -8.31 -22.73
C LEU A 573 -24.31 -7.67 -23.90
N LEU A 574 -25.09 -6.64 -23.62
CA LEU A 574 -25.79 -5.83 -24.61
C LEU A 574 -24.92 -4.62 -25.00
N LEU A 575 -25.16 -4.07 -26.19
CA LEU A 575 -24.42 -2.88 -26.66
C LEU A 575 -24.66 -1.69 -25.73
N ASP A 576 -25.91 -1.46 -25.34
CA ASP A 576 -26.30 -0.37 -24.44
C ASP A 576 -25.68 -0.53 -23.03
N GLU A 577 -25.54 -1.77 -22.54
CA GLU A 577 -24.83 -2.03 -21.27
C GLU A 577 -23.37 -1.65 -21.35
N LEU A 578 -22.71 -1.92 -22.47
CA LEU A 578 -21.31 -1.54 -22.70
C LEU A 578 -21.13 -0.02 -22.80
N GLU A 579 -22.07 0.69 -23.42
CA GLU A 579 -22.06 2.17 -23.50
C GLU A 579 -22.30 2.80 -22.12
N ILE A 580 -23.30 2.33 -21.36
CA ILE A 580 -23.60 2.81 -20.00
C ILE A 580 -22.42 2.58 -19.04
N GLN A 581 -21.71 1.46 -19.22
CA GLN A 581 -20.55 1.09 -18.39
C GLN A 581 -19.22 1.70 -18.87
N ASP A 582 -19.26 2.55 -19.90
CA ASP A 582 -18.06 3.18 -20.53
C ASP A 582 -17.00 2.15 -21.00
N ARG A 583 -17.47 0.96 -21.43
CA ARG A 583 -16.64 -0.16 -21.91
C ARG A 583 -16.50 -0.22 -23.41
N ILE A 584 -17.26 0.60 -24.13
CA ILE A 584 -17.17 0.81 -25.56
C ILE A 584 -17.25 2.30 -25.85
N HIS A 585 -16.35 2.80 -26.68
CA HIS A 585 -16.37 4.18 -27.10
C HIS A 585 -16.68 4.25 -28.61
N ILE A 586 -17.78 4.88 -28.96
CA ILE A 586 -18.23 5.03 -30.35
C ILE A 586 -18.12 6.49 -30.74
N LYS A 587 -17.16 6.80 -31.62
CA LYS A 587 -16.86 8.16 -32.11
C LYS A 587 -17.23 8.31 -33.57
N GLY A 588 -18.07 9.31 -33.92
CA GLY A 588 -18.50 9.63 -35.27
C GLY A 588 -19.85 10.35 -35.31
N ALA A 589 -20.36 10.67 -36.48
CA ALA A 589 -21.62 11.36 -36.64
C ALA A 589 -22.82 10.52 -36.17
N ALA A 590 -23.83 11.16 -35.56
CA ALA A 590 -24.99 10.50 -34.96
C ALA A 590 -25.71 9.53 -35.91
N GLY A 591 -25.84 9.87 -37.19
CA GLY A 591 -26.45 9.00 -38.19
C GLY A 591 -25.68 7.69 -38.44
N PHE A 592 -24.35 7.68 -38.29
CA PHE A 592 -23.55 6.46 -38.37
C PHE A 592 -23.62 5.63 -37.07
N LYS A 593 -23.72 6.27 -35.90
CA LYS A 593 -23.93 5.57 -34.62
C LYS A 593 -25.24 4.81 -34.64
N SER A 594 -26.34 5.45 -35.04
CA SER A 594 -27.66 4.79 -35.12
C SER A 594 -27.67 3.63 -36.13
N LYS A 595 -27.01 3.79 -37.28
CA LYS A 595 -26.86 2.70 -38.27
C LYS A 595 -26.06 1.54 -37.71
N PHE A 596 -24.97 1.82 -36.97
CA PHE A 596 -24.12 0.81 -36.36
C PHE A 596 -24.88 0.03 -35.27
N SER A 597 -25.61 0.72 -34.39
CA SER A 597 -26.41 0.08 -33.34
C SER A 597 -27.43 -0.88 -33.94
N LYS A 598 -28.24 -0.43 -34.93
CA LYS A 598 -29.18 -1.30 -35.65
C LYS A 598 -28.51 -2.50 -36.32
N PHE A 599 -27.36 -2.27 -36.92
CA PHE A 599 -26.59 -3.27 -37.64
C PHE A 599 -26.05 -4.36 -36.68
N ILE A 600 -25.50 -3.97 -35.54
CA ILE A 600 -25.00 -4.91 -34.52
C ILE A 600 -26.15 -5.71 -33.93
N THR A 601 -27.28 -5.09 -33.61
CA THR A 601 -28.48 -5.79 -33.12
C THR A 601 -28.95 -6.83 -34.15
N GLU A 602 -29.15 -6.47 -35.41
CA GLU A 602 -29.56 -7.41 -36.49
C GLU A 602 -28.56 -8.57 -36.69
N PHE A 603 -27.27 -8.30 -36.46
CA PHE A 603 -26.24 -9.34 -36.58
C PHE A 603 -26.25 -10.30 -35.38
N LEU A 604 -26.52 -9.81 -34.16
CA LEU A 604 -26.49 -10.60 -32.92
C LEU A 604 -27.79 -11.38 -32.67
N GLU A 605 -28.92 -10.94 -33.19
CA GLU A 605 -30.23 -11.62 -33.03
C GLU A 605 -30.36 -12.89 -33.91
N ARG A 606 -29.34 -13.27 -34.66
CA ARG A 606 -29.26 -14.46 -35.54
C ARG A 606 -28.27 -15.49 -34.98
#